data_099bb911986b0126697ae14df6d91e30
#
_entry.id   099bb911986b0126697ae14df6d91e30
#
_cell.length_a   1.000
_cell.length_b   1.000
_cell.length_c   1.000
_cell.angle_alpha   90.00
_cell.angle_beta   90.00
_cell.angle_gamma   90.00
#
_symmetry.space_group_name_H-M   'P 1'
#
loop_
_entity.id
_entity.type
_entity.pdbx_description
1 polymer ?
#
loop_
_entity_poly.entity_id
_entity_poly.type
_entity_poly.pdbx_seq_one_letter_code
_entity_poly.pdbx_strand_id
1 'polypeptide(L)'
;MSGFKAGFLWGGAVAAHQLEGGWQEGGKGISVADVMTAGAHGVPREITDGVVAGKNYPNHEAIDFYHRYPQDLALFAEMGFKCFRTSIAWTRIFPLGDEAQPNEAGLKFYDDLFDECLKYGIEPVITLSHFEMPYHLVTEYGGWRNRKLIDFFVRFARVVFTRYQHKVKYWMTFNEINNQANYHEDFAPFTNSGLKYLPGEDREPVMFQAAHYELVASALSVKVAREINPALQIGCMIAMCPIYPLTCAPNDMMMAMNAMHRRYWFTDVHVRGKY
;
A
#
# COMPACT_ATOMS: atom_id res chain seq x y z
N MET A 1 24.98 24.05 15.92
CA MET A 1 23.78 23.20 15.90
C MET A 1 23.75 22.49 14.56
N SER A 2 23.88 21.18 14.56
CA SER A 2 23.69 20.36 13.33
C SER A 2 22.20 20.28 13.06
N GLY A 3 21.67 21.14 12.22
CA GLY A 3 20.32 21.03 11.70
C GLY A 3 20.23 19.93 10.62
N PHE A 4 19.03 19.69 10.11
CA PHE A 4 18.84 18.82 8.95
C PHE A 4 19.56 19.42 7.72
N LYS A 5 19.95 18.57 6.79
CA LYS A 5 20.62 19.03 5.55
C LYS A 5 19.71 19.95 4.76
N ALA A 6 20.32 20.92 4.05
CA ALA A 6 19.57 21.71 3.07
C ALA A 6 18.87 20.78 2.06
N GLY A 7 17.59 21.08 1.77
CA GLY A 7 16.77 20.25 0.89
C GLY A 7 16.15 19.00 1.57
N PHE A 8 16.20 18.89 2.91
CA PHE A 8 15.46 17.85 3.61
C PHE A 8 13.95 18.02 3.38
N LEU A 9 13.29 16.92 2.98
CA LEU A 9 11.88 16.93 2.63
C LEU A 9 11.01 16.76 3.88
N TRP A 10 10.49 17.87 4.40
CA TRP A 10 9.48 17.86 5.46
C TRP A 10 8.09 17.67 4.85
N GLY A 11 7.24 16.86 5.47
CA GLY A 11 5.89 16.65 4.97
C GLY A 11 5.06 15.70 5.80
N GLY A 12 4.00 15.18 5.20
CA GLY A 12 3.06 14.25 5.82
C GLY A 12 2.80 13.02 4.96
N ALA A 13 2.18 12.01 5.57
CA ALA A 13 1.88 10.74 4.94
C ALA A 13 0.46 10.26 5.26
N VAL A 14 -0.20 9.74 4.23
CA VAL A 14 -1.52 9.10 4.28
C VAL A 14 -1.57 7.97 3.25
N ALA A 15 -2.72 7.31 3.11
CA ALA A 15 -3.00 6.38 2.01
C ALA A 15 -4.30 6.77 1.29
N ALA A 16 -4.44 6.41 0.03
CA ALA A 16 -5.63 6.71 -0.78
C ALA A 16 -6.92 6.31 -0.07
N HIS A 17 -7.02 5.07 0.41
CA HIS A 17 -8.21 4.58 1.12
C HIS A 17 -8.53 5.31 2.44
N GLN A 18 -7.55 6.02 3.03
CA GLN A 18 -7.75 6.75 4.29
C GLN A 18 -8.35 8.13 4.07
N LEU A 19 -8.20 8.71 2.88
CA LEU A 19 -8.57 10.11 2.66
C LEU A 19 -9.41 10.36 1.41
N GLU A 20 -9.28 9.58 0.34
CA GLU A 20 -9.88 9.93 -0.96
C GLU A 20 -11.41 9.97 -0.92
N GLY A 21 -12.07 8.95 -0.39
CA GLY A 21 -13.50 8.80 -0.60
C GLY A 21 -13.84 8.55 -2.08
N GLY A 22 -15.00 9.02 -2.54
CA GLY A 22 -15.41 8.88 -3.94
C GLY A 22 -15.31 7.42 -4.44
N TRP A 23 -15.72 6.46 -3.60
CA TRP A 23 -15.43 5.02 -3.77
C TRP A 23 -16.06 4.40 -5.02
N GLN A 24 -17.08 5.04 -5.60
CA GLN A 24 -17.73 4.62 -6.86
C GLN A 24 -17.49 5.61 -8.02
N GLU A 25 -16.73 6.68 -7.78
CA GLU A 25 -16.56 7.75 -8.76
C GLU A 25 -15.41 7.46 -9.71
N GLY A 26 -15.49 8.04 -10.91
CA GLY A 26 -14.50 7.88 -11.95
C GLY A 26 -14.29 6.43 -12.40
N GLY A 27 -15.27 5.55 -12.19
CA GLY A 27 -15.17 4.12 -12.52
C GLY A 27 -14.28 3.30 -11.58
N LYS A 28 -14.03 3.77 -10.35
CA LYS A 28 -13.30 3.02 -9.33
C LYS A 28 -14.03 1.71 -9.00
N GLY A 29 -13.28 0.61 -8.94
CA GLY A 29 -13.77 -0.67 -8.44
C GLY A 29 -13.71 -0.80 -6.92
N ILE A 30 -14.30 -1.87 -6.41
CA ILE A 30 -14.28 -2.20 -4.97
C ILE A 30 -12.90 -2.72 -4.57
N SER A 31 -12.32 -2.15 -3.52
CA SER A 31 -11.08 -2.65 -2.90
C SER A 31 -11.36 -3.45 -1.63
N VAL A 32 -10.33 -4.12 -1.09
CA VAL A 32 -10.43 -4.79 0.22
C VAL A 32 -10.75 -3.81 1.34
N ALA A 33 -10.34 -2.54 1.23
CA ALA A 33 -10.67 -1.50 2.21
C ALA A 33 -12.17 -1.16 2.20
N ASP A 34 -12.83 -1.25 1.06
CA ASP A 34 -14.24 -0.91 0.88
C ASP A 34 -15.21 -1.97 1.46
N VAL A 35 -14.70 -3.13 1.88
CA VAL A 35 -15.49 -4.21 2.52
C VAL A 35 -15.13 -4.39 4.00
N MET A 36 -14.47 -3.41 4.60
CA MET A 36 -14.14 -3.41 6.03
C MET A 36 -14.89 -2.33 6.77
N THR A 37 -15.75 -2.74 7.73
CA THR A 37 -16.58 -1.82 8.50
C THR A 37 -15.76 -0.95 9.46
N ALA A 38 -16.35 0.16 9.94
CA ALA A 38 -15.71 1.05 10.91
C ALA A 38 -15.42 0.40 12.26
N GLY A 39 -16.31 -0.49 12.72
CA GLY A 39 -16.37 -0.88 14.12
C GLY A 39 -16.82 0.27 15.02
N ALA A 40 -16.81 0.07 16.33
CA ALA A 40 -17.08 1.06 17.35
C ALA A 40 -16.45 0.65 18.69
N HIS A 41 -16.55 1.48 19.73
CA HIS A 41 -16.09 1.07 21.04
C HIS A 41 -16.82 -0.20 21.51
N GLY A 42 -16.06 -1.28 21.76
CA GLY A 42 -16.62 -2.58 22.12
C GLY A 42 -17.22 -3.39 20.95
N VAL A 43 -17.19 -2.86 19.73
CA VAL A 43 -17.64 -3.55 18.51
C VAL A 43 -16.49 -3.68 17.55
N PRO A 44 -15.98 -4.89 17.26
CA PRO A 44 -14.88 -5.08 16.35
C PRO A 44 -15.27 -4.68 14.92
N ARG A 45 -14.25 -4.34 14.12
CA ARG A 45 -14.41 -4.22 12.68
C ARG A 45 -14.71 -5.59 12.07
N GLU A 46 -15.46 -5.60 10.99
CA GLU A 46 -15.79 -6.82 10.24
C GLU A 46 -15.24 -6.72 8.82
N ILE A 47 -14.80 -7.84 8.29
CA ILE A 47 -14.55 -8.04 6.86
C ILE A 47 -15.85 -8.64 6.30
N THR A 48 -16.57 -7.90 5.48
CA THR A 48 -17.85 -8.34 4.91
C THR A 48 -17.66 -9.04 3.57
N ASP A 49 -18.63 -9.86 3.16
CA ASP A 49 -18.62 -10.47 1.83
C ASP A 49 -19.29 -9.51 0.82
N GLY A 50 -18.46 -8.60 0.28
CA GLY A 50 -18.93 -7.46 -0.50
C GLY A 50 -19.47 -6.32 0.38
N VAL A 51 -19.98 -5.28 -0.27
CA VAL A 51 -20.59 -4.12 0.41
C VAL A 51 -22.02 -4.46 0.84
N VAL A 52 -22.30 -4.39 2.13
CA VAL A 52 -23.62 -4.70 2.73
C VAL A 52 -24.36 -3.41 3.05
N ALA A 53 -25.58 -3.28 2.53
CA ALA A 53 -26.42 -2.11 2.79
C ALA A 53 -26.64 -1.85 4.29
N GLY A 54 -26.55 -0.60 4.70
CA GLY A 54 -26.74 -0.17 6.10
C GLY A 54 -25.55 -0.36 7.03
N LYS A 55 -24.45 -0.96 6.57
CA LYS A 55 -23.18 -0.98 7.32
C LYS A 55 -22.36 0.28 7.03
N ASN A 56 -21.57 0.70 8.01
CA ASN A 56 -20.70 1.85 7.90
C ASN A 56 -19.30 1.41 7.40
N TYR A 57 -18.91 1.92 6.25
CA TYR A 57 -17.58 1.72 5.64
C TYR A 57 -16.87 3.08 5.58
N PRO A 58 -15.94 3.37 6.49
CA PRO A 58 -15.35 4.70 6.61
C PRO A 58 -14.59 5.14 5.36
N ASN A 59 -14.05 4.19 4.60
CA ASN A 59 -13.28 4.48 3.39
C ASN A 59 -14.14 4.98 2.21
N HIS A 60 -15.47 4.78 2.25
CA HIS A 60 -16.35 5.19 1.15
C HIS A 60 -16.42 6.72 1.00
N GLU A 61 -16.45 7.43 2.13
CA GLU A 61 -16.47 8.90 2.17
C GLU A 61 -15.13 9.48 2.60
N ALA A 62 -14.47 8.84 3.59
CA ALA A 62 -13.22 9.29 4.18
C ALA A 62 -13.27 10.78 4.54
N ILE A 63 -12.38 11.62 3.99
CA ILE A 63 -12.46 13.09 4.11
C ILE A 63 -12.79 13.76 2.77
N ASP A 64 -13.24 12.98 1.80
CA ASP A 64 -13.60 13.45 0.45
C ASP A 64 -12.45 14.17 -0.28
N PHE A 65 -11.23 13.67 -0.10
CA PHE A 65 -10.05 14.25 -0.74
C PHE A 65 -10.12 14.14 -2.28
N TYR A 66 -10.86 13.18 -2.80
CA TYR A 66 -11.10 13.03 -4.24
C TYR A 66 -11.60 14.32 -4.88
N HIS A 67 -12.47 15.08 -4.18
CA HIS A 67 -12.95 16.38 -4.64
C HIS A 67 -12.19 17.56 -4.05
N ARG A 68 -11.60 17.40 -2.86
CA ARG A 68 -11.04 18.47 -2.06
C ARG A 68 -9.53 18.64 -2.18
N TYR A 69 -8.83 17.76 -2.90
CA TYR A 69 -7.36 17.81 -2.99
C TYR A 69 -6.78 19.18 -3.34
N PRO A 70 -7.40 20.03 -4.20
CA PRO A 70 -6.82 21.34 -4.50
C PRO A 70 -6.77 22.27 -3.28
N GLN A 71 -7.84 22.27 -2.45
CA GLN A 71 -7.91 23.04 -1.22
C GLN A 71 -6.96 22.48 -0.16
N ASP A 72 -6.95 21.18 0.02
CA ASP A 72 -6.14 20.50 1.04
C ASP A 72 -4.64 20.63 0.73
N LEU A 73 -4.23 20.54 -0.54
CA LEU A 73 -2.84 20.77 -0.95
C LEU A 73 -2.41 22.24 -0.78
N ALA A 74 -3.31 23.20 -0.98
CA ALA A 74 -3.03 24.60 -0.65
C ALA A 74 -2.73 24.78 0.84
N LEU A 75 -3.49 24.12 1.72
CA LEU A 75 -3.24 24.12 3.16
C LEU A 75 -1.91 23.43 3.52
N PHE A 76 -1.56 22.31 2.85
CA PHE A 76 -0.25 21.68 3.04
C PHE A 76 0.90 22.61 2.65
N ALA A 77 0.73 23.38 1.57
CA ALA A 77 1.71 24.38 1.16
C ALA A 77 1.85 25.49 2.21
N GLU A 78 0.74 25.99 2.78
CA GLU A 78 0.73 26.98 3.86
C GLU A 78 1.43 26.43 5.12
N MET A 79 1.23 25.14 5.45
CA MET A 79 1.95 24.43 6.53
C MET A 79 3.45 24.25 6.25
N GLY A 80 3.91 24.53 5.03
CA GLY A 80 5.31 24.43 4.64
C GLY A 80 5.76 23.04 4.19
N PHE A 81 4.85 22.15 3.78
CA PHE A 81 5.20 20.84 3.25
C PHE A 81 6.11 20.95 2.04
N LYS A 82 7.10 20.07 1.98
CA LYS A 82 8.03 19.88 0.86
C LYS A 82 7.87 18.52 0.20
N CYS A 83 7.18 17.58 0.84
CA CYS A 83 6.74 16.34 0.25
C CYS A 83 5.38 15.93 0.82
N PHE A 84 4.64 15.17 0.02
CA PHE A 84 3.39 14.55 0.41
C PHE A 84 3.41 13.09 0.00
N ARG A 85 3.31 12.18 0.98
CA ARG A 85 3.19 10.76 0.71
C ARG A 85 1.73 10.36 0.68
N THR A 86 1.34 9.66 -0.40
CA THR A 86 0.05 8.97 -0.50
C THR A 86 0.21 7.68 -1.30
N SER A 87 -0.87 6.98 -1.59
CA SER A 87 -0.89 5.83 -2.49
C SER A 87 -1.73 6.10 -3.75
N ILE A 88 -1.60 5.23 -4.74
CA ILE A 88 -2.54 5.15 -5.86
C ILE A 88 -3.48 3.98 -5.58
N ALA A 89 -4.80 4.24 -5.50
CA ALA A 89 -5.79 3.18 -5.42
C ALA A 89 -5.72 2.33 -6.69
N TRP A 90 -5.26 1.07 -6.55
CA TRP A 90 -5.17 0.15 -7.69
C TRP A 90 -6.50 0.05 -8.43
N THR A 91 -7.61 0.03 -7.69
CA THR A 91 -8.97 -0.03 -8.22
C THR A 91 -9.44 1.21 -8.98
N ARG A 92 -8.77 2.35 -8.89
CA ARG A 92 -9.02 3.49 -9.78
C ARG A 92 -8.40 3.28 -11.14
N ILE A 93 -7.27 2.58 -11.19
CA ILE A 93 -6.52 2.35 -12.43
C ILE A 93 -6.98 1.07 -13.13
N PHE A 94 -7.22 0.01 -12.38
CA PHE A 94 -7.77 -1.26 -12.82
C PHE A 94 -8.87 -1.68 -11.85
N PRO A 95 -10.15 -1.37 -12.15
CA PRO A 95 -11.28 -1.58 -11.24
C PRO A 95 -11.42 -3.02 -10.71
N LEU A 96 -11.14 -4.02 -11.53
CA LEU A 96 -11.13 -5.43 -11.15
C LEU A 96 -9.71 -5.95 -10.88
N GLY A 97 -8.68 -5.28 -11.39
CA GLY A 97 -7.27 -5.62 -11.21
C GLY A 97 -6.67 -6.51 -12.29
N ASP A 98 -7.49 -7.24 -13.05
CA ASP A 98 -7.06 -8.19 -14.09
C ASP A 98 -7.33 -7.71 -15.53
N GLU A 99 -7.91 -6.52 -15.71
CA GLU A 99 -8.18 -5.95 -17.01
C GLU A 99 -6.91 -5.73 -17.85
N ALA A 100 -7.07 -5.79 -19.16
CA ALA A 100 -5.98 -5.52 -20.10
C ALA A 100 -5.68 -4.01 -20.26
N GLN A 101 -6.68 -3.16 -20.07
CA GLN A 101 -6.59 -1.72 -20.28
C GLN A 101 -6.90 -0.96 -19.00
N PRO A 102 -6.15 0.11 -18.68
CA PRO A 102 -6.42 0.92 -17.50
C PRO A 102 -7.64 1.83 -17.69
N ASN A 103 -8.21 2.26 -16.59
CA ASN A 103 -9.25 3.27 -16.52
C ASN A 103 -8.64 4.67 -16.63
N GLU A 104 -8.90 5.36 -17.74
CA GLU A 104 -8.35 6.69 -18.00
C GLU A 104 -8.84 7.76 -17.00
N ALA A 105 -10.08 7.65 -16.50
CA ALA A 105 -10.57 8.59 -15.48
C ALA A 105 -9.75 8.52 -14.17
N GLY A 106 -9.37 7.32 -13.76
CA GLY A 106 -8.49 7.13 -12.61
C GLY A 106 -7.08 7.67 -12.87
N LEU A 107 -6.53 7.41 -14.05
CA LEU A 107 -5.23 7.98 -14.44
C LEU A 107 -5.27 9.51 -14.44
N LYS A 108 -6.32 10.12 -15.00
CA LYS A 108 -6.50 11.57 -15.03
C LYS A 108 -6.57 12.19 -13.63
N PHE A 109 -7.29 11.55 -12.69
CA PHE A 109 -7.36 12.03 -11.31
C PHE A 109 -5.97 12.17 -10.68
N TYR A 110 -5.10 11.15 -10.82
CA TYR A 110 -3.74 11.23 -10.29
C TYR A 110 -2.83 12.17 -11.09
N ASP A 111 -3.06 12.36 -12.39
CA ASP A 111 -2.37 13.42 -13.14
C ASP A 111 -2.63 14.79 -12.52
N ASP A 112 -3.90 15.09 -12.25
CA ASP A 112 -4.32 16.38 -11.69
C ASP A 112 -3.81 16.56 -10.24
N LEU A 113 -3.88 15.50 -9.44
CA LEU A 113 -3.36 15.49 -8.07
C LEU A 113 -1.86 15.80 -8.03
N PHE A 114 -1.07 15.14 -8.89
CA PHE A 114 0.37 15.35 -8.90
C PHE A 114 0.76 16.71 -9.47
N ASP A 115 0.03 17.19 -10.48
CA ASP A 115 0.22 18.56 -11.01
C ASP A 115 -0.05 19.62 -9.92
N GLU A 116 -1.10 19.42 -9.11
CA GLU A 116 -1.39 20.32 -8.00
C GLU A 116 -0.31 20.27 -6.91
N CYS A 117 0.24 19.09 -6.57
CA CYS A 117 1.40 18.99 -5.69
C CYS A 117 2.59 19.79 -6.22
N LEU A 118 2.96 19.59 -7.49
CA LEU A 118 4.11 20.23 -8.12
C LEU A 118 3.93 21.74 -8.23
N LYS A 119 2.74 22.24 -8.47
CA LYS A 119 2.39 23.67 -8.47
C LYS A 119 2.82 24.37 -7.18
N TYR A 120 2.73 23.68 -6.04
CA TYR A 120 3.15 24.21 -4.72
C TYR A 120 4.59 23.81 -4.35
N GLY A 121 5.33 23.16 -5.23
CA GLY A 121 6.67 22.66 -4.92
C GLY A 121 6.69 21.56 -3.86
N ILE A 122 5.59 20.80 -3.77
CA ILE A 122 5.45 19.62 -2.90
C ILE A 122 5.79 18.38 -3.73
N GLU A 123 6.84 17.66 -3.35
CA GLU A 123 7.29 16.43 -4.00
C GLU A 123 6.33 15.27 -3.69
N PRO A 124 5.69 14.63 -4.68
CA PRO A 124 4.88 13.44 -4.45
C PRO A 124 5.77 12.23 -4.10
N VAL A 125 5.39 11.48 -3.06
CA VAL A 125 6.01 10.21 -2.66
C VAL A 125 4.92 9.14 -2.69
N ILE A 126 4.97 8.22 -3.64
CA ILE A 126 3.82 7.39 -3.99
C ILE A 126 4.03 5.92 -3.65
N THR A 127 3.05 5.34 -2.98
CA THR A 127 2.98 3.90 -2.70
C THR A 127 2.05 3.22 -3.71
N LEU A 128 2.51 2.13 -4.34
CA LEU A 128 1.70 1.37 -5.30
C LEU A 128 0.61 0.55 -4.61
N SER A 129 0.95 -0.17 -3.53
CA SER A 129 -0.02 -0.97 -2.76
C SER A 129 -0.01 -0.54 -1.30
N HIS A 130 -1.15 -0.01 -0.83
CA HIS A 130 -1.33 0.40 0.56
C HIS A 130 -2.69 -0.08 1.09
N PHE A 131 -2.82 -1.41 1.30
CA PHE A 131 -4.00 -2.08 1.89
C PHE A 131 -5.31 -1.92 1.11
N GLU A 132 -5.25 -1.79 -0.21
CA GLU A 132 -6.41 -1.50 -1.04
C GLU A 132 -6.38 -2.22 -2.40
N MET A 133 -5.93 -3.47 -2.41
CA MET A 133 -5.98 -4.27 -3.63
C MET A 133 -7.44 -4.49 -4.10
N PRO A 134 -7.68 -4.72 -5.41
CA PRO A 134 -9.02 -5.01 -5.92
C PRO A 134 -9.67 -6.22 -5.24
N TYR A 135 -10.90 -6.05 -4.73
CA TYR A 135 -11.63 -7.13 -4.05
C TYR A 135 -11.98 -8.28 -5.01
N HIS A 136 -12.17 -7.99 -6.30
CA HIS A 136 -12.31 -9.01 -7.33
C HIS A 136 -11.14 -10.01 -7.34
N LEU A 137 -9.91 -9.55 -7.14
CA LEU A 137 -8.75 -10.44 -7.07
C LEU A 137 -8.78 -11.35 -5.84
N VAL A 138 -9.51 -10.96 -4.79
CA VAL A 138 -9.74 -11.82 -3.62
C VAL A 138 -10.76 -12.91 -3.94
N THR A 139 -11.89 -12.55 -4.56
CA THR A 139 -12.99 -13.49 -4.84
C THR A 139 -12.64 -14.48 -5.95
N GLU A 140 -12.00 -14.04 -7.02
CA GLU A 140 -11.70 -14.86 -8.19
C GLU A 140 -10.37 -15.62 -8.09
N TYR A 141 -9.38 -15.04 -7.40
CA TYR A 141 -8.03 -15.60 -7.37
C TYR A 141 -7.56 -16.00 -5.96
N GLY A 142 -8.32 -15.67 -4.91
CA GLY A 142 -7.91 -15.92 -3.53
C GLY A 142 -6.81 -14.96 -3.04
N GLY A 143 -6.72 -13.78 -3.63
CA GLY A 143 -5.69 -12.80 -3.31
C GLY A 143 -4.30 -13.29 -3.70
N TRP A 144 -3.29 -12.89 -2.95
CA TRP A 144 -1.89 -13.24 -3.22
C TRP A 144 -1.55 -14.73 -3.03
N ARG A 145 -2.53 -15.62 -2.80
CA ARG A 145 -2.34 -17.07 -2.98
C ARG A 145 -2.01 -17.41 -4.42
N ASN A 146 -2.49 -16.61 -5.37
CA ASN A 146 -2.39 -16.91 -6.78
C ASN A 146 -1.23 -16.16 -7.43
N ARG A 147 -0.33 -16.92 -8.05
CA ARG A 147 0.83 -16.36 -8.74
C ARG A 147 0.48 -15.37 -9.85
N LYS A 148 -0.71 -15.44 -10.46
CA LYS A 148 -1.15 -14.47 -11.50
C LYS A 148 -1.17 -13.02 -11.02
N LEU A 149 -1.33 -12.79 -9.72
CA LEU A 149 -1.31 -11.44 -9.17
C LEU A 149 0.03 -10.73 -9.40
N ILE A 150 1.12 -11.48 -9.58
CA ILE A 150 2.41 -10.90 -9.97
C ILE A 150 2.27 -10.15 -11.29
N ASP A 151 1.68 -10.78 -12.31
CA ASP A 151 1.54 -10.18 -13.63
C ASP A 151 0.57 -8.99 -13.61
N PHE A 152 -0.53 -9.09 -12.86
CA PHE A 152 -1.50 -8.01 -12.71
C PHE A 152 -0.87 -6.79 -12.01
N PHE A 153 -0.15 -7.01 -10.93
CA PHE A 153 0.53 -5.94 -10.20
C PHE A 153 1.64 -5.28 -11.04
N VAL A 154 2.43 -6.06 -11.76
CA VAL A 154 3.49 -5.53 -12.63
C VAL A 154 2.89 -4.74 -13.79
N ARG A 155 1.74 -5.14 -14.32
CA ARG A 155 0.99 -4.36 -15.33
C ARG A 155 0.55 -3.01 -14.75
N PHE A 156 -0.05 -3.02 -13.57
CA PHE A 156 -0.43 -1.80 -12.86
C PHE A 156 0.77 -0.88 -12.64
N ALA A 157 1.88 -1.43 -12.10
CA ALA A 157 3.11 -0.69 -11.88
C ALA A 157 3.66 -0.08 -13.19
N ARG A 158 3.68 -0.85 -14.28
CA ARG A 158 4.14 -0.36 -15.59
C ARG A 158 3.31 0.82 -16.08
N VAL A 159 1.99 0.75 -15.98
CA VAL A 159 1.09 1.83 -16.41
C VAL A 159 1.36 3.11 -15.63
N VAL A 160 1.40 3.04 -14.30
CA VAL A 160 1.58 4.24 -13.47
C VAL A 160 3.00 4.81 -13.55
N PHE A 161 4.03 3.98 -13.65
CA PHE A 161 5.40 4.47 -13.88
C PHE A 161 5.52 5.16 -15.23
N THR A 162 4.96 4.57 -16.29
CA THR A 162 4.99 5.18 -17.62
C THR A 162 4.26 6.54 -17.63
N ARG A 163 3.08 6.60 -17.02
CA ARG A 163 2.26 7.81 -16.99
C ARG A 163 2.91 8.94 -16.19
N TYR A 164 3.45 8.62 -15.00
CA TYR A 164 3.85 9.63 -14.04
C TYR A 164 5.36 9.80 -13.86
N GLN A 165 6.21 9.18 -14.68
CA GLN A 165 7.68 9.23 -14.58
C GLN A 165 8.29 10.63 -14.54
N HIS A 166 7.59 11.64 -15.05
CA HIS A 166 8.03 13.04 -15.06
C HIS A 166 7.44 13.89 -13.94
N LYS A 167 6.49 13.33 -13.16
CA LYS A 167 5.80 14.00 -12.05
C LYS A 167 6.19 13.43 -10.70
N VAL A 168 6.49 12.15 -10.63
CA VAL A 168 6.76 11.41 -9.38
C VAL A 168 8.13 10.76 -9.47
N LYS A 169 9.02 11.14 -8.56
CA LYS A 169 10.37 10.61 -8.45
C LYS A 169 10.48 9.45 -7.45
N TYR A 170 9.76 9.54 -6.34
CA TYR A 170 9.87 8.63 -5.20
C TYR A 170 8.69 7.67 -5.13
N TRP A 171 8.98 6.38 -5.15
CA TRP A 171 7.99 5.32 -5.17
C TRP A 171 8.26 4.27 -4.08
N MET A 172 7.20 3.67 -3.57
CA MET A 172 7.24 2.48 -2.74
C MET A 172 6.34 1.42 -3.36
N THR A 173 6.81 0.16 -3.39
CA THR A 173 6.02 -0.93 -3.99
C THR A 173 4.88 -1.34 -3.07
N PHE A 174 5.19 -1.66 -1.81
CA PHE A 174 4.22 -2.08 -0.80
C PHE A 174 4.40 -1.27 0.48
N ASN A 175 3.28 -1.03 1.17
CA ASN A 175 3.27 -0.50 2.51
C ASN A 175 3.24 -1.64 3.52
N GLU A 176 4.17 -1.63 4.48
CA GLU A 176 4.20 -2.54 5.63
C GLU A 176 4.03 -4.02 5.25
N ILE A 177 4.70 -4.46 4.19
CA ILE A 177 4.61 -5.84 3.68
C ILE A 177 4.86 -6.89 4.78
N ASN A 178 5.63 -6.55 5.81
CA ASN A 178 5.94 -7.42 6.93
C ASN A 178 4.80 -7.60 7.95
N ASN A 179 3.69 -6.85 7.82
CA ASN A 179 2.49 -7.09 8.63
C ASN A 179 1.84 -8.44 8.32
N GLN A 180 2.12 -9.06 7.18
CA GLN A 180 1.73 -10.44 6.88
C GLN A 180 2.22 -11.44 7.93
N ALA A 181 3.32 -11.16 8.63
CA ALA A 181 3.80 -11.99 9.74
C ALA A 181 2.78 -12.12 10.90
N ASN A 182 1.73 -11.30 10.92
CA ASN A 182 0.61 -11.40 11.86
C ASN A 182 -0.47 -12.37 11.36
N TYR A 183 -0.12 -13.50 10.76
CA TYR A 183 -1.03 -14.48 10.15
C TYR A 183 -1.96 -15.20 11.14
N HIS A 184 -1.78 -15.02 12.45
CA HIS A 184 -2.65 -15.59 13.48
C HIS A 184 -4.01 -14.88 13.59
N GLU A 185 -4.18 -13.72 12.99
CA GLU A 185 -5.42 -12.96 12.94
C GLU A 185 -5.85 -12.74 11.48
N ASP A 186 -7.06 -12.25 11.24
CA ASP A 186 -7.62 -12.19 9.88
C ASP A 186 -7.37 -10.84 9.18
N PHE A 187 -7.24 -9.74 9.94
CA PHE A 187 -7.18 -8.40 9.38
C PHE A 187 -5.89 -8.11 8.60
N ALA A 188 -4.72 -8.36 9.18
CA ALA A 188 -3.45 -8.05 8.53
C ALA A 188 -3.25 -8.85 7.25
N PRO A 189 -3.48 -10.19 7.20
CA PRO A 189 -3.41 -10.95 5.97
C PRO A 189 -4.43 -10.52 4.92
N PHE A 190 -5.63 -10.12 5.33
CA PHE A 190 -6.65 -9.64 4.39
C PHE A 190 -6.28 -8.26 3.82
N THR A 191 -5.87 -7.31 4.65
CA THR A 191 -5.51 -5.96 4.19
C THR A 191 -4.27 -5.94 3.32
N ASN A 192 -3.24 -6.71 3.68
CA ASN A 192 -1.99 -6.75 2.94
C ASN A 192 -2.12 -7.56 1.65
N SER A 193 -2.74 -8.74 1.72
CA SER A 193 -2.60 -9.77 0.68
C SER A 193 -3.94 -10.30 0.17
N GLY A 194 -5.07 -9.79 0.66
CA GLY A 194 -6.40 -10.31 0.30
C GLY A 194 -6.61 -11.77 0.72
N LEU A 195 -5.91 -12.23 1.75
CA LEU A 195 -6.03 -13.61 2.22
C LEU A 195 -7.26 -13.78 3.10
N LYS A 196 -8.14 -14.71 2.72
CA LYS A 196 -9.17 -15.29 3.57
C LYS A 196 -8.77 -16.74 3.84
N TYR A 197 -8.48 -17.08 5.10
CA TYR A 197 -8.08 -18.44 5.46
C TYR A 197 -9.30 -19.37 5.53
N LEU A 198 -9.11 -20.62 5.09
CA LEU A 198 -10.12 -21.65 5.20
C LEU A 198 -10.14 -22.25 6.62
N PRO A 199 -11.29 -22.77 7.09
CA PRO A 199 -11.34 -23.47 8.37
C PRO A 199 -10.33 -24.63 8.43
N GLY A 200 -9.48 -24.62 9.48
CA GLY A 200 -8.46 -25.66 9.68
C GLY A 200 -7.22 -25.56 8.79
N GLU A 201 -7.10 -24.52 7.97
CA GLU A 201 -5.92 -24.30 7.12
C GLU A 201 -4.69 -23.91 7.96
N ASP A 202 -3.53 -24.45 7.62
CA ASP A 202 -2.26 -24.00 8.17
C ASP A 202 -1.91 -22.64 7.55
N ARG A 203 -2.02 -21.59 8.35
CA ARG A 203 -1.90 -20.20 7.90
C ARG A 203 -0.47 -19.80 7.56
N GLU A 204 0.52 -20.37 8.24
CA GLU A 204 1.91 -19.95 8.10
C GLU A 204 2.46 -20.21 6.69
N PRO A 205 2.35 -21.42 6.09
CA PRO A 205 2.78 -21.65 4.71
C PRO A 205 2.04 -20.80 3.69
N VAL A 206 0.74 -20.55 3.91
CA VAL A 206 -0.07 -19.69 3.02
C VAL A 206 0.44 -18.25 3.04
N MET A 207 0.73 -17.73 4.23
CA MET A 207 1.32 -16.41 4.38
C MET A 207 2.69 -16.30 3.69
N PHE A 208 3.58 -17.27 3.90
CA PHE A 208 4.89 -17.26 3.24
C PHE A 208 4.80 -17.33 1.73
N GLN A 209 3.85 -18.11 1.19
CA GLN A 209 3.61 -18.19 -0.25
C GLN A 209 3.11 -16.85 -0.82
N ALA A 210 2.16 -16.19 -0.14
CA ALA A 210 1.66 -14.88 -0.53
C ALA A 210 2.77 -13.83 -0.47
N ALA A 211 3.51 -13.79 0.63
CA ALA A 211 4.65 -12.89 0.81
C ALA A 211 5.71 -13.08 -0.30
N HIS A 212 6.00 -14.33 -0.68
CA HIS A 212 6.91 -14.62 -1.79
C HIS A 212 6.42 -13.99 -3.10
N TYR A 213 5.15 -14.12 -3.44
CA TYR A 213 4.61 -13.55 -4.68
C TYR A 213 4.63 -12.02 -4.67
N GLU A 214 4.33 -11.38 -3.54
CA GLU A 214 4.45 -9.93 -3.39
C GLU A 214 5.89 -9.45 -3.49
N LEU A 215 6.85 -10.16 -2.88
CA LEU A 215 8.28 -9.85 -2.99
C LEU A 215 8.78 -9.96 -4.44
N VAL A 216 8.33 -10.99 -5.17
CA VAL A 216 8.63 -11.15 -6.60
C VAL A 216 8.01 -10.00 -7.41
N ALA A 217 6.74 -9.66 -7.15
CA ALA A 217 6.07 -8.54 -7.81
C ALA A 217 6.76 -7.21 -7.52
N SER A 218 7.22 -6.99 -6.29
CA SER A 218 8.02 -5.82 -5.91
C SER A 218 9.32 -5.74 -6.71
N ALA A 219 10.09 -6.82 -6.77
CA ALA A 219 11.35 -6.88 -7.50
C ALA A 219 11.17 -6.64 -9.01
N LEU A 220 10.13 -7.24 -9.61
CA LEU A 220 9.80 -7.04 -11.03
C LEU A 220 9.35 -5.60 -11.30
N SER A 221 8.59 -4.99 -10.37
CA SER A 221 8.19 -3.58 -10.50
C SER A 221 9.39 -2.64 -10.46
N VAL A 222 10.38 -2.90 -9.59
CA VAL A 222 11.66 -2.15 -9.59
C VAL A 222 12.37 -2.28 -10.93
N LYS A 223 12.43 -3.50 -11.48
CA LYS A 223 13.04 -3.74 -12.80
C LYS A 223 12.33 -2.94 -13.89
N VAL A 224 11.00 -3.01 -13.95
CA VAL A 224 10.16 -2.25 -14.88
C VAL A 224 10.39 -0.74 -14.76
N ALA A 225 10.45 -0.22 -13.53
CA ALA A 225 10.72 1.20 -13.32
C ALA A 225 12.09 1.63 -13.87
N ARG A 226 13.13 0.80 -13.69
CA ARG A 226 14.46 1.06 -14.24
C ARG A 226 14.50 1.02 -15.77
N GLU A 227 13.69 0.16 -16.39
CA GLU A 227 13.52 0.11 -17.85
C GLU A 227 12.87 1.40 -18.39
N ILE A 228 11.87 1.94 -17.67
CA ILE A 228 11.13 3.14 -18.07
C ILE A 228 11.96 4.41 -17.82
N ASN A 229 12.47 4.57 -16.60
CA ASN A 229 13.27 5.73 -16.21
C ASN A 229 14.24 5.36 -15.06
N PRO A 230 15.55 5.24 -15.35
CA PRO A 230 16.54 4.89 -14.34
C PRO A 230 16.68 5.87 -13.17
N ALA A 231 16.17 7.11 -13.31
CA ALA A 231 16.24 8.13 -12.28
C ALA A 231 15.19 7.94 -11.16
N LEU A 232 14.17 7.11 -11.37
CA LEU A 232 13.16 6.84 -10.35
C LEU A 232 13.79 6.18 -9.11
N GLN A 233 13.36 6.63 -7.95
CA GLN A 233 13.80 6.08 -6.66
C GLN A 233 12.70 5.17 -6.11
N ILE A 234 12.99 3.87 -6.04
CA ILE A 234 11.98 2.87 -5.68
C ILE A 234 12.42 2.12 -4.43
N GLY A 235 11.53 2.07 -3.45
CA GLY A 235 11.72 1.35 -2.20
C GLY A 235 10.50 0.53 -1.82
N CYS A 236 10.48 0.09 -0.58
CA CYS A 236 9.37 -0.57 0.08
C CYS A 236 9.29 -0.06 1.51
N MET A 237 8.10 -0.03 2.09
CA MET A 237 7.91 0.40 3.48
C MET A 237 7.77 -0.81 4.39
N ILE A 238 8.50 -0.79 5.50
CA ILE A 238 8.48 -1.82 6.54
C ILE A 238 7.96 -1.23 7.85
N ALA A 239 6.95 -1.88 8.45
CA ALA A 239 6.47 -1.51 9.77
C ALA A 239 7.53 -1.83 10.82
N MET A 240 8.04 -0.82 11.51
CA MET A 240 9.11 -0.99 12.49
C MET A 240 8.58 -0.93 13.92
N CYS A 241 8.69 -2.07 14.61
CA CYS A 241 8.43 -2.21 16.04
C CYS A 241 9.67 -2.87 16.67
N PRO A 242 10.65 -2.10 17.14
CA PRO A 242 11.86 -2.67 17.72
C PRO A 242 11.53 -3.46 18.98
N ILE A 243 12.14 -4.63 19.10
CA ILE A 243 11.99 -5.53 20.25
C ILE A 243 13.32 -5.58 20.97
N TYR A 244 13.30 -5.21 22.26
CA TYR A 244 14.47 -5.19 23.10
C TYR A 244 14.44 -6.39 24.08
N PRO A 245 15.60 -6.96 24.41
CA PRO A 245 15.65 -7.98 25.45
C PRO A 245 15.31 -7.38 26.82
N LEU A 246 14.60 -8.14 27.65
CA LEU A 246 14.24 -7.71 29.00
C LEU A 246 15.48 -7.52 29.88
N THR A 247 16.46 -8.42 29.74
CA THR A 247 17.75 -8.39 30.44
C THR A 247 18.90 -8.70 29.46
N CYS A 248 20.15 -8.58 29.91
CA CYS A 248 21.32 -9.01 29.14
C CYS A 248 21.56 -10.54 29.20
N ALA A 249 20.65 -11.32 29.77
CA ALA A 249 20.76 -12.77 29.79
C ALA A 249 20.74 -13.33 28.37
N PRO A 250 21.56 -14.38 28.05
CA PRO A 250 21.61 -14.93 26.68
C PRO A 250 20.26 -15.35 26.11
N ASN A 251 19.37 -15.91 26.94
CA ASN A 251 18.02 -16.31 26.49
C ASN A 251 17.19 -15.11 26.10
N ASP A 252 17.18 -14.01 26.85
CA ASP A 252 16.43 -12.80 26.52
C ASP A 252 16.96 -12.17 25.23
N MET A 253 18.27 -12.13 25.06
CA MET A 253 18.92 -11.65 23.85
C MET A 253 18.51 -12.49 22.62
N MET A 254 18.57 -13.82 22.74
CA MET A 254 18.19 -14.73 21.64
C MET A 254 16.69 -14.64 21.32
N MET A 255 15.81 -14.51 22.31
CA MET A 255 14.37 -14.32 22.10
C MET A 255 14.09 -13.02 21.34
N ALA A 256 14.70 -11.91 21.73
CA ALA A 256 14.54 -10.63 21.05
C ALA A 256 15.06 -10.69 19.61
N MET A 257 16.22 -11.29 19.37
CA MET A 257 16.78 -11.48 18.02
C MET A 257 15.86 -12.32 17.13
N ASN A 258 15.35 -13.45 17.63
CA ASN A 258 14.43 -14.31 16.88
C ASN A 258 13.12 -13.61 16.56
N ALA A 259 12.54 -12.87 17.50
CA ALA A 259 11.32 -12.09 17.28
C ALA A 259 11.53 -10.97 16.23
N MET A 260 12.68 -10.29 16.29
CA MET A 260 13.05 -9.30 15.27
C MET A 260 13.24 -9.95 13.90
N HIS A 261 13.92 -11.11 13.83
CA HIS A 261 14.16 -11.80 12.56
C HIS A 261 12.84 -12.26 11.92
N ARG A 262 11.90 -12.86 12.66
CA ARG A 262 10.59 -13.28 12.14
C ARG A 262 9.81 -12.12 11.48
N ARG A 263 10.03 -10.90 11.93
CA ARG A 263 9.32 -9.72 11.41
C ARG A 263 10.09 -8.98 10.30
N TYR A 264 11.42 -9.00 10.34
CA TYR A 264 12.23 -8.14 9.47
C TYR A 264 13.00 -8.86 8.36
N TRP A 265 12.86 -10.19 8.23
CA TRP A 265 13.46 -10.92 7.10
C TRP A 265 13.01 -10.38 5.73
N PHE A 266 11.82 -9.79 5.64
CA PHE A 266 11.35 -9.07 4.45
C PHE A 266 12.32 -8.00 3.97
N THR A 267 13.01 -7.33 4.90
CA THR A 267 14.03 -6.33 4.58
C THR A 267 15.24 -6.97 3.90
N ASP A 268 15.67 -8.13 4.35
CA ASP A 268 16.80 -8.85 3.75
C ASP A 268 16.50 -9.24 2.30
N VAL A 269 15.26 -9.66 2.02
CA VAL A 269 14.84 -9.97 0.65
C VAL A 269 14.87 -8.71 -0.23
N HIS A 270 14.33 -7.58 0.24
CA HIS A 270 14.30 -6.34 -0.53
C HIS A 270 15.69 -5.75 -0.79
N VAL A 271 16.57 -5.78 0.21
CA VAL A 271 17.87 -5.10 0.15
C VAL A 271 18.97 -6.03 -0.37
N ARG A 272 18.91 -7.31 -0.05
CA ARG A 272 19.98 -8.29 -0.33
C ARG A 272 19.57 -9.36 -1.33
N GLY A 273 18.28 -9.49 -1.67
CA GLY A 273 17.76 -10.55 -2.53
C GLY A 273 17.91 -11.95 -1.90
N LYS A 274 17.86 -12.06 -0.59
CA LYS A 274 18.05 -13.33 0.16
C LYS A 274 16.86 -13.56 1.08
N TYR A 275 16.39 -14.81 1.09
CA TYR A 275 15.40 -15.30 2.05
C TYR A 275 16.05 -15.70 3.36
#